data_d056752157ea6a894562722fa78ae9b2
#
_entry.id   d056752157ea6a894562722fa78ae9b2
#
_cell.length_a   1.000
_cell.length_b   1.000
_cell.length_c   1.000
_cell.angle_alpha   90.00
_cell.angle_beta   90.00
_cell.angle_gamma   90.00
#
_symmetry.space_group_name_H-M   'P 1'
#
loop_
_entity.id
_entity.type
_entity.pdbx_description
1 polymer ?
#
loop_
_entity_poly.entity_id
_entity_poly.type
_entity_poly.pdbx_seq_one_letter_code
_entity_poly.pdbx_strand_id
1 'polypeptide(L)'
;EKVIAREDRTVDYLKRTVRDIVSAVSETSSALNVAFPSLHTKLPSEVFFITTQELEDLYPDLTPKQREDEICKKKGVVFLMQIGKILKSGIKHDGRAPDYDDWELNGDILYWNEVLGHAFEISSMGIRVDPKSLDSQLTIAGCDDRRALPFHKMLLNGELPLTMGGGIGQSRLCMLLIGTAHIGEVQVSLWDEATRKTCAVSYTHLRA
;
A
#
# COMPACT_ATOMS: atom_id res chain seq x y z
N GLU A 1 -0.84 1.92 14.61
CA GLU A 1 -1.95 2.88 14.84
C GLU A 1 -1.48 4.06 15.69
N LYS A 2 -1.94 5.26 15.31
CA LYS A 2 -1.70 6.51 16.04
C LYS A 2 -3.03 7.22 16.25
N VAL A 3 -3.32 7.62 17.49
CA VAL A 3 -4.46 8.51 17.78
C VAL A 3 -4.17 9.89 17.20
N ILE A 4 -5.15 10.48 16.54
CA ILE A 4 -5.06 11.78 15.88
C ILE A 4 -6.21 12.69 16.33
N ALA A 5 -6.03 13.99 16.22
CA ALA A 5 -7.08 14.95 16.45
C ALA A 5 -8.00 15.06 15.20
N ARG A 6 -9.17 15.68 15.38
CA ARG A 6 -10.12 15.83 14.27
C ARG A 6 -9.58 16.73 13.16
N GLU A 7 -8.83 17.74 13.51
CA GLU A 7 -8.14 18.66 12.60
C GLU A 7 -7.03 17.98 11.76
N ASP A 8 -6.50 16.84 12.24
CA ASP A 8 -5.49 16.06 11.52
C ASP A 8 -6.10 15.14 10.44
N ARG A 9 -7.44 15.01 10.39
CA ARG A 9 -8.12 14.22 9.35
C ARG A 9 -8.09 14.93 8.00
N THR A 10 -6.91 15.05 7.42
CA THR A 10 -6.68 15.77 6.17
C THR A 10 -5.74 14.98 5.23
N VAL A 11 -5.89 15.20 3.93
CA VAL A 11 -4.99 14.67 2.91
C VAL A 11 -3.55 15.14 3.16
N ASP A 12 -3.35 16.36 3.65
CA ASP A 12 -2.02 16.90 3.91
C ASP A 12 -1.33 16.20 5.08
N TYR A 13 -2.08 15.83 6.12
CA TYR A 13 -1.54 15.02 7.21
C TYR A 13 -1.12 13.63 6.72
N LEU A 14 -1.97 12.98 5.93
CA LEU A 14 -1.67 11.70 5.30
C LEU A 14 -0.40 11.80 4.43
N LYS A 15 -0.32 12.80 3.54
CA LYS A 15 0.83 13.02 2.66
C LYS A 15 2.13 13.27 3.42
N ARG A 16 2.10 14.00 4.54
CA ARG A 16 3.30 14.20 5.38
C ARG A 16 3.80 12.87 5.93
N THR A 17 2.91 12.07 6.51
CA THR A 17 3.28 10.76 7.06
C THR A 17 3.85 9.82 5.97
N VAL A 18 3.29 9.84 4.78
CA VAL A 18 3.80 9.07 3.64
C VAL A 18 5.21 9.52 3.25
N ARG A 19 5.49 10.82 3.22
CA ARG A 19 6.84 11.33 2.93
C ARG A 19 7.85 10.87 3.97
N ASP A 20 7.48 10.89 5.26
CA ASP A 20 8.35 10.43 6.35
C ASP A 20 8.68 8.93 6.19
N ILE A 21 7.69 8.10 5.83
CA ILE A 21 7.88 6.67 5.59
C ILE A 21 8.81 6.45 4.38
N VAL A 22 8.56 7.13 3.26
CA VAL A 22 9.37 6.98 2.04
C VAL A 22 10.81 7.45 2.28
N SER A 23 11.01 8.54 3.01
CA SER A 23 12.35 9.01 3.43
C SER A 23 13.06 7.95 4.27
N ALA A 24 12.40 7.39 5.28
CA ALA A 24 12.98 6.34 6.13
C ALA A 24 13.37 5.09 5.34
N VAL A 25 12.55 4.68 4.35
CA VAL A 25 12.87 3.54 3.48
C VAL A 25 14.09 3.84 2.59
N SER A 26 14.17 5.05 2.02
CA SER A 26 15.30 5.49 1.19
C SER A 26 16.59 5.58 1.99
N GLU A 27 16.54 6.13 3.21
CA GLU A 27 17.69 6.20 4.12
C GLU A 27 18.16 4.81 4.56
N THR A 28 17.21 3.90 4.84
CA THR A 28 17.50 2.49 5.15
C THR A 28 18.24 1.82 3.97
N SER A 29 17.76 2.02 2.73
CA SER A 29 18.43 1.51 1.53
C SER A 29 19.86 2.04 1.42
N SER A 30 20.06 3.32 1.69
CA SER A 30 21.38 3.96 1.65
C SER A 30 22.33 3.40 2.71
N ALA A 31 21.82 3.22 3.94
CA ALA A 31 22.60 2.63 5.05
C ALA A 31 23.00 1.17 4.78
N LEU A 32 22.08 0.39 4.18
CA LEU A 32 22.37 -0.99 3.77
C LEU A 32 23.46 -1.06 2.69
N ASN A 33 23.44 -0.17 1.71
CA ASN A 33 24.46 -0.12 0.67
C ASN A 33 25.86 0.23 1.23
N VAL A 34 25.91 1.03 2.31
CA VAL A 34 27.19 1.32 3.01
C VAL A 34 27.66 0.09 3.77
N ALA A 35 26.75 -0.58 4.51
CA ALA A 35 27.09 -1.75 5.31
C ALA A 35 27.41 -2.99 4.45
N PHE A 36 26.76 -3.10 3.30
CA PHE A 36 26.89 -4.23 2.38
C PHE A 36 27.11 -3.74 0.95
N PRO A 37 28.35 -3.43 0.57
CA PRO A 37 28.67 -2.82 -0.75
C PRO A 37 28.28 -3.66 -1.98
N SER A 38 27.95 -4.93 -1.80
CA SER A 38 27.42 -5.79 -2.87
C SER A 38 25.94 -5.52 -3.19
N LEU A 39 25.23 -4.81 -2.32
CA LEU A 39 23.87 -4.33 -2.60
C LEU A 39 23.96 -3.07 -3.47
N HIS A 40 23.11 -3.00 -4.48
CA HIS A 40 23.09 -1.87 -5.43
C HIS A 40 21.70 -1.22 -5.52
N THR A 41 20.79 -1.57 -4.63
CA THR A 41 19.41 -1.05 -4.63
C THR A 41 19.41 0.43 -4.22
N LYS A 42 18.91 1.30 -5.10
CA LYS A 42 18.72 2.73 -4.82
C LYS A 42 17.22 3.04 -4.87
N LEU A 43 16.66 3.42 -3.73
CA LEU A 43 15.25 3.76 -3.65
C LEU A 43 15.06 5.28 -3.63
N PRO A 44 14.05 5.81 -4.37
CA PRO A 44 13.74 7.23 -4.37
C PRO A 44 13.37 7.73 -2.97
N SER A 45 13.73 8.98 -2.65
CA SER A 45 13.34 9.68 -1.42
C SER A 45 12.11 10.56 -1.59
N GLU A 46 11.70 10.84 -2.84
CA GLU A 46 10.56 11.68 -3.16
C GLU A 46 9.41 10.84 -3.71
N VAL A 47 8.23 10.95 -3.09
CA VAL A 47 7.02 10.21 -3.48
C VAL A 47 6.13 11.06 -4.37
N PHE A 48 5.63 10.46 -5.45
CA PHE A 48 4.62 11.04 -6.32
C PHE A 48 3.22 10.67 -5.81
N PHE A 49 2.34 11.67 -5.66
CA PHE A 49 0.96 11.48 -5.21
C PHE A 49 -0.01 11.56 -6.38
N ILE A 50 -0.92 10.57 -6.47
CA ILE A 50 -1.96 10.51 -7.48
C ILE A 50 -3.18 9.79 -6.91
N THR A 51 -4.37 10.22 -7.27
CA THR A 51 -5.61 9.50 -6.94
C THR A 51 -5.88 8.39 -7.95
N THR A 52 -6.68 7.40 -7.56
CA THR A 52 -7.11 6.32 -8.46
C THR A 52 -7.84 6.86 -9.68
N GLN A 53 -8.64 7.96 -9.52
CA GLN A 53 -9.34 8.58 -10.63
C GLN A 53 -8.41 9.33 -11.58
N GLU A 54 -7.46 10.11 -11.05
CA GLU A 54 -6.45 10.77 -11.89
C GLU A 54 -5.61 9.76 -12.67
N LEU A 55 -5.30 8.62 -12.05
CA LEU A 55 -4.57 7.54 -12.70
C LEU A 55 -5.39 6.88 -13.82
N GLU A 56 -6.71 6.71 -13.62
CA GLU A 56 -7.61 6.25 -14.68
C GLU A 56 -7.71 7.26 -15.83
N ASP A 57 -7.89 8.54 -15.50
CA ASP A 57 -7.97 9.62 -16.51
C ASP A 57 -6.67 9.71 -17.35
N LEU A 58 -5.51 9.39 -16.72
CA LEU A 58 -4.20 9.38 -17.40
C LEU A 58 -4.00 8.17 -18.31
N TYR A 59 -4.55 7.02 -17.95
CA TYR A 59 -4.40 5.76 -18.69
C TYR A 59 -5.75 5.03 -18.83
N PRO A 60 -6.72 5.58 -19.58
CA PRO A 60 -8.10 5.07 -19.61
C PRO A 60 -8.20 3.64 -20.15
N ASP A 61 -7.35 3.27 -21.10
CA ASP A 61 -7.38 1.97 -21.78
C ASP A 61 -6.64 0.85 -21.04
N LEU A 62 -5.94 1.17 -19.96
CA LEU A 62 -5.18 0.19 -19.19
C LEU A 62 -5.99 -0.38 -18.03
N THR A 63 -5.70 -1.62 -17.66
CA THR A 63 -6.20 -2.20 -16.41
C THR A 63 -5.61 -1.50 -15.17
N PRO A 64 -6.25 -1.57 -14.01
CA PRO A 64 -5.71 -0.96 -12.78
C PRO A 64 -4.24 -1.31 -12.51
N LYS A 65 -3.86 -2.59 -12.62
CA LYS A 65 -2.47 -3.04 -12.43
C LYS A 65 -1.50 -2.49 -13.48
N GLN A 66 -1.89 -2.45 -14.73
CA GLN A 66 -1.07 -1.84 -15.77
C GLN A 66 -0.89 -0.33 -15.57
N ARG A 67 -1.92 0.37 -15.04
CA ARG A 67 -1.82 1.78 -14.65
C ARG A 67 -0.79 2.00 -13.55
N GLU A 68 -0.80 1.12 -12.53
CA GLU A 68 0.21 1.14 -11.45
C GLU A 68 1.62 0.93 -12.00
N ASP A 69 1.80 -0.07 -12.89
CA ASP A 69 3.09 -0.36 -13.50
C ASP A 69 3.63 0.85 -14.28
N GLU A 70 2.79 1.45 -15.13
CA GLU A 70 3.19 2.60 -15.94
C GLU A 70 3.57 3.82 -15.10
N ILE A 71 2.80 4.14 -14.07
CA ILE A 71 3.11 5.31 -13.23
C ILE A 71 4.33 5.05 -12.34
N CYS A 72 4.46 3.85 -11.74
CA CYS A 72 5.61 3.51 -10.91
C CYS A 72 6.90 3.44 -11.72
N LYS A 73 6.87 2.92 -12.94
CA LYS A 73 8.01 2.92 -13.86
C LYS A 73 8.51 4.33 -14.17
N LYS A 74 7.58 5.30 -14.29
CA LYS A 74 7.92 6.71 -14.57
C LYS A 74 8.39 7.49 -13.36
N LYS A 75 7.86 7.17 -12.17
CA LYS A 75 8.02 7.98 -10.95
C LYS A 75 8.91 7.33 -9.89
N GLY A 76 9.18 6.04 -9.99
CA GLY A 76 9.95 5.25 -9.02
C GLY A 76 9.16 4.88 -7.77
N VAL A 77 8.58 5.84 -7.05
CA VAL A 77 7.69 5.61 -5.92
C VAL A 77 6.43 6.48 -6.01
N VAL A 78 5.29 5.86 -5.76
CA VAL A 78 3.96 6.46 -5.89
C VAL A 78 3.14 6.18 -4.64
N PHE A 79 2.42 7.17 -4.15
CA PHE A 79 1.33 6.96 -3.23
C PHE A 79 0.01 7.08 -3.98
N LEU A 80 -0.63 5.94 -4.20
CA LEU A 80 -1.90 5.84 -4.91
C LEU A 80 -3.04 6.05 -3.92
N MET A 81 -3.76 7.16 -4.04
CA MET A 81 -4.76 7.61 -3.07
C MET A 81 -6.20 7.28 -3.49
N GLN A 82 -7.10 7.29 -2.48
CA GLN A 82 -8.55 7.20 -2.65
C GLN A 82 -9.00 5.88 -3.26
N ILE A 83 -8.52 4.78 -2.69
CA ILE A 83 -8.88 3.42 -3.07
C ILE A 83 -10.19 3.02 -2.37
N GLY A 84 -11.09 2.34 -3.10
CA GLY A 84 -12.35 1.78 -2.57
C GLY A 84 -13.60 2.27 -3.29
N LYS A 85 -13.54 3.45 -3.91
CA LYS A 85 -14.65 4.02 -4.68
C LYS A 85 -14.78 3.44 -6.08
N ILE A 86 -15.98 3.56 -6.64
CA ILE A 86 -16.22 3.31 -8.06
C ILE A 86 -15.70 4.53 -8.84
N LEU A 87 -14.91 4.28 -9.87
CA LEU A 87 -14.35 5.28 -10.75
C LEU A 87 -15.35 5.68 -11.86
N LYS A 88 -15.02 6.69 -12.66
CA LYS A 88 -15.87 7.16 -13.78
C LYS A 88 -16.19 6.06 -14.79
N SER A 89 -15.31 5.09 -14.98
CA SER A 89 -15.53 3.92 -15.84
C SER A 89 -16.60 2.94 -15.29
N GLY A 90 -17.06 3.11 -14.06
CA GLY A 90 -18.01 2.21 -13.40
C GLY A 90 -17.35 1.03 -12.68
N ILE A 91 -16.02 0.92 -12.70
CA ILE A 91 -15.25 -0.10 -11.97
C ILE A 91 -14.48 0.51 -10.81
N LYS A 92 -14.06 -0.31 -9.84
CA LYS A 92 -13.12 0.10 -8.80
C LYS A 92 -11.69 -0.09 -9.30
N HIS A 93 -10.77 0.75 -8.79
CA HIS A 93 -9.34 0.50 -9.01
C HIS A 93 -8.91 -0.78 -8.30
N ASP A 94 -9.23 -0.88 -7.02
CA ASP A 94 -9.01 -2.07 -6.19
C ASP A 94 -10.07 -2.14 -5.08
N GLY A 95 -10.14 -3.30 -4.39
CA GLY A 95 -11.01 -3.52 -3.24
C GLY A 95 -10.46 -2.81 -1.99
N ARG A 96 -11.37 -2.24 -1.20
CA ARG A 96 -11.07 -1.72 0.13
C ARG A 96 -12.24 -1.98 1.06
N ALA A 97 -11.98 -2.53 2.25
CA ALA A 97 -13.02 -2.76 3.25
C ALA A 97 -13.69 -1.43 3.63
N PRO A 98 -15.04 -1.43 3.82
CA PRO A 98 -15.76 -0.20 4.11
C PRO A 98 -15.61 0.27 5.57
N ASP A 99 -15.08 -0.59 6.42
CA ASP A 99 -15.03 -0.43 7.87
C ASP A 99 -13.61 -0.34 8.43
N TYR A 100 -12.64 0.03 7.60
CA TYR A 100 -11.25 0.16 7.98
C TYR A 100 -10.71 1.58 7.70
N ASP A 101 -10.28 1.85 6.48
CA ASP A 101 -9.80 3.18 6.07
C ASP A 101 -10.94 4.05 5.49
N ASP A 102 -10.87 5.35 5.74
CA ASP A 102 -11.67 6.32 5.00
C ASP A 102 -11.22 6.36 3.54
N TRP A 103 -12.13 6.08 2.61
CA TRP A 103 -11.82 5.99 1.18
C TRP A 103 -11.36 7.31 0.55
N GLU A 104 -11.58 8.44 1.23
CA GLU A 104 -11.01 9.74 0.82
C GLU A 104 -9.59 9.96 1.36
N LEU A 105 -9.19 9.23 2.41
CA LEU A 105 -8.01 9.49 3.20
C LEU A 105 -7.13 8.25 3.36
N ASN A 106 -7.06 7.41 2.31
CA ASN A 106 -6.25 6.20 2.27
C ASN A 106 -5.36 6.15 1.04
N GLY A 107 -4.50 5.17 0.99
CA GLY A 107 -3.73 4.83 -0.19
C GLY A 107 -2.68 3.76 0.08
N ASP A 108 -2.01 3.39 -1.00
CA ASP A 108 -0.95 2.39 -1.01
C ASP A 108 0.37 3.00 -1.49
N ILE A 109 1.47 2.65 -0.80
CA ILE A 109 2.83 3.02 -1.23
C ILE A 109 3.32 1.94 -2.18
N LEU A 110 3.51 2.31 -3.43
CA LEU A 110 3.97 1.46 -4.52
C LEU A 110 5.37 1.90 -4.96
N TYR A 111 6.29 0.96 -5.06
CA TYR A 111 7.61 1.18 -5.65
C TYR A 111 7.69 0.48 -7.01
N TRP A 112 8.43 1.07 -7.95
CA TRP A 112 8.89 0.31 -9.10
C TRP A 112 9.92 -0.71 -8.64
N ASN A 113 9.67 -1.98 -8.86
CA ASN A 113 10.61 -3.05 -8.54
C ASN A 113 11.37 -3.44 -9.82
N GLU A 114 12.64 -3.06 -9.89
CA GLU A 114 13.49 -3.31 -11.06
C GLU A 114 13.71 -4.81 -11.32
N VAL A 115 13.74 -5.63 -10.27
CA VAL A 115 13.96 -7.08 -10.38
C VAL A 115 12.73 -7.77 -10.95
N LEU A 116 11.55 -7.37 -10.50
CA LEU A 116 10.28 -7.98 -10.92
C LEU A 116 9.69 -7.31 -12.17
N GLY A 117 10.12 -6.08 -12.49
CA GLY A 117 9.64 -5.32 -13.64
C GLY A 117 8.18 -4.87 -13.53
N HIS A 118 7.68 -4.64 -12.33
CA HIS A 118 6.32 -4.16 -12.09
C HIS A 118 6.21 -3.31 -10.80
N ALA A 119 5.07 -2.64 -10.62
CA ALA A 119 4.75 -1.93 -9.39
C ALA A 119 4.64 -2.90 -8.21
N PHE A 120 5.21 -2.52 -7.09
CA PHE A 120 5.33 -3.37 -5.91
C PHE A 120 4.82 -2.64 -4.68
N GLU A 121 3.66 -3.05 -4.18
CA GLU A 121 3.05 -2.51 -2.99
C GLU A 121 3.83 -2.95 -1.76
N ILE A 122 4.31 -2.00 -0.98
CA ILE A 122 5.00 -2.26 0.30
C ILE A 122 4.16 -1.90 1.52
N SER A 123 3.21 -0.99 1.38
CA SER A 123 2.39 -0.50 2.48
C SER A 123 1.00 -0.12 2.01
N SER A 124 0.00 -0.49 2.80
CA SER A 124 -1.36 0.02 2.73
C SER A 124 -1.64 0.79 4.01
N MET A 125 -2.17 2.02 3.89
CA MET A 125 -2.38 2.90 5.02
C MET A 125 -3.50 3.92 4.79
N GLY A 126 -3.99 4.50 5.88
CA GLY A 126 -4.98 5.56 5.81
C GLY A 126 -5.34 6.14 7.17
N ILE A 127 -6.06 7.24 7.12
CA ILE A 127 -6.83 7.72 8.25
C ILE A 127 -8.06 6.84 8.36
N ARG A 128 -8.28 6.24 9.53
CA ARG A 128 -9.36 5.27 9.73
C ARG A 128 -10.72 5.97 9.62
N VAL A 129 -11.75 5.18 9.36
CA VAL A 129 -13.12 5.69 9.30
C VAL A 129 -13.49 6.43 10.58
N ASP A 130 -14.26 7.49 10.42
CA ASP A 130 -15.00 8.14 11.51
C ASP A 130 -16.50 7.76 11.43
N PRO A 131 -17.35 8.17 12.37
CA PRO A 131 -18.78 7.83 12.31
C PRO A 131 -19.45 8.14 10.98
N LYS A 132 -19.08 9.26 10.34
CA LYS A 132 -19.67 9.70 9.09
C LYS A 132 -19.20 8.87 7.90
N SER A 133 -17.91 8.66 7.77
CA SER A 133 -17.36 7.87 6.66
C SER A 133 -17.70 6.39 6.79
N LEU A 134 -17.70 5.83 8.01
CA LEU A 134 -18.15 4.46 8.26
C LEU A 134 -19.59 4.26 7.81
N ASP A 135 -20.51 5.12 8.25
CA ASP A 135 -21.93 5.02 7.91
C ASP A 135 -22.16 5.05 6.39
N SER A 136 -21.53 6.01 5.72
CA SER A 136 -21.59 6.16 4.26
C SER A 136 -20.99 4.96 3.52
N GLN A 137 -19.81 4.51 3.93
CA GLN A 137 -19.10 3.41 3.26
C GLN A 137 -19.79 2.06 3.42
N LEU A 138 -20.42 1.79 4.58
CA LEU A 138 -21.22 0.59 4.80
C LEU A 138 -22.40 0.55 3.84
N THR A 139 -23.10 1.67 3.66
CA THR A 139 -24.23 1.78 2.72
C THR A 139 -23.77 1.56 1.27
N ILE A 140 -22.70 2.23 0.85
CA ILE A 140 -22.14 2.09 -0.51
C ILE A 140 -21.68 0.64 -0.80
N ALA A 141 -21.17 -0.04 0.22
CA ALA A 141 -20.70 -1.42 0.10
C ALA A 141 -21.81 -2.48 0.25
N GLY A 142 -23.06 -2.07 0.60
CA GLY A 142 -24.16 -2.99 0.89
C GLY A 142 -23.94 -3.84 2.14
N CYS A 143 -23.23 -3.30 3.14
CA CYS A 143 -22.86 -3.98 4.38
C CYS A 143 -23.57 -3.35 5.61
N ASP A 144 -24.82 -2.92 5.45
CA ASP A 144 -25.59 -2.21 6.49
C ASP A 144 -25.79 -3.03 7.78
N ASP A 145 -25.83 -4.34 7.66
CA ASP A 145 -25.92 -5.30 8.77
C ASP A 145 -24.75 -5.17 9.75
N ARG A 146 -23.57 -4.75 9.29
CA ARG A 146 -22.39 -4.59 10.13
C ARG A 146 -22.52 -3.50 11.18
N ARG A 147 -23.43 -2.54 11.03
CA ARG A 147 -23.70 -1.52 12.07
C ARG A 147 -24.07 -2.14 13.42
N ALA A 148 -24.59 -3.37 13.42
CA ALA A 148 -24.97 -4.09 14.63
C ALA A 148 -23.76 -4.69 15.39
N LEU A 149 -22.59 -4.77 14.76
CA LEU A 149 -21.37 -5.34 15.36
C LEU A 149 -20.78 -4.41 16.44
N PRO A 150 -20.10 -4.94 17.47
CA PRO A 150 -19.62 -4.15 18.60
C PRO A 150 -18.74 -2.96 18.21
N PHE A 151 -17.70 -3.19 17.39
CA PHE A 151 -16.80 -2.15 16.92
C PHE A 151 -17.56 -1.02 16.19
N HIS A 152 -18.45 -1.39 15.27
CA HIS A 152 -19.21 -0.43 14.46
C HIS A 152 -20.14 0.42 15.33
N LYS A 153 -20.83 -0.19 16.31
CA LYS A 153 -21.65 0.56 17.28
C LYS A 153 -20.84 1.57 18.08
N MET A 154 -19.70 1.14 18.63
CA MET A 154 -18.85 2.02 19.42
C MET A 154 -18.33 3.19 18.58
N LEU A 155 -17.89 2.91 17.34
CA LEU A 155 -17.42 3.97 16.44
C LEU A 155 -18.54 4.93 16.03
N LEU A 156 -19.70 4.43 15.65
CA LEU A 156 -20.86 5.25 15.26
C LEU A 156 -21.36 6.12 16.42
N ASN A 157 -21.27 5.63 17.66
CA ASN A 157 -21.61 6.39 18.87
C ASN A 157 -20.52 7.40 19.29
N GLY A 158 -19.37 7.43 18.60
CA GLY A 158 -18.26 8.32 18.96
C GLY A 158 -17.50 7.91 20.23
N GLU A 159 -17.58 6.65 20.62
CA GLU A 159 -16.89 6.10 21.80
C GLU A 159 -15.42 5.75 21.54
N LEU A 160 -15.01 5.66 20.27
CA LEU A 160 -13.64 5.32 19.89
C LEU A 160 -12.87 6.55 19.44
N PRO A 161 -11.53 6.57 19.69
CA PRO A 161 -10.68 7.66 19.20
C PRO A 161 -10.57 7.65 17.68
N LEU A 162 -10.28 8.82 17.10
CA LEU A 162 -9.88 8.93 15.71
C LEU A 162 -8.44 8.47 15.57
N THR A 163 -8.16 7.65 14.56
CA THR A 163 -6.82 7.08 14.35
C THR A 163 -6.38 7.16 12.91
N MET A 164 -5.09 7.08 12.72
CA MET A 164 -4.41 6.84 11.46
C MET A 164 -3.48 5.65 11.63
N GLY A 165 -3.38 4.80 10.65
CA GLY A 165 -2.49 3.67 10.73
C GLY A 165 -2.21 3.05 9.37
N GLY A 166 -1.35 2.04 9.38
CA GLY A 166 -0.97 1.29 8.20
C GLY A 166 -0.12 0.09 8.57
N GLY A 167 0.16 -0.73 7.58
CA GLY A 167 1.06 -1.86 7.69
C GLY A 167 2.11 -1.83 6.59
N ILE A 168 3.36 -2.13 6.94
CA ILE A 168 4.43 -2.35 5.97
C ILE A 168 4.66 -3.85 5.91
N GLY A 169 4.58 -4.43 4.70
CA GLY A 169 4.85 -5.84 4.48
C GLY A 169 6.33 -6.14 4.70
N GLN A 170 6.69 -6.76 5.83
CA GLN A 170 8.09 -7.01 6.21
C GLN A 170 8.87 -7.74 5.10
N SER A 171 8.35 -8.84 4.60
CA SER A 171 9.01 -9.61 3.54
C SER A 171 9.10 -8.83 2.24
N ARG A 172 8.05 -8.09 1.86
CA ARG A 172 8.07 -7.23 0.67
C ARG A 172 9.11 -6.13 0.80
N LEU A 173 9.21 -5.47 1.96
CA LEU A 173 10.23 -4.47 2.21
C LEU A 173 11.64 -5.06 2.12
N CYS A 174 11.87 -6.23 2.71
CA CYS A 174 13.15 -6.94 2.59
C CYS A 174 13.47 -7.27 1.13
N MET A 175 12.52 -7.81 0.36
CA MET A 175 12.71 -8.07 -1.08
C MET A 175 13.14 -6.81 -1.84
N LEU A 176 12.45 -5.69 -1.59
CA LEU A 176 12.75 -4.42 -2.25
C LEU A 176 14.16 -3.91 -1.89
N LEU A 177 14.53 -3.95 -0.60
CA LEU A 177 15.80 -3.43 -0.09
C LEU A 177 17.02 -4.24 -0.54
N ILE A 178 16.89 -5.56 -0.67
CA ILE A 178 18.01 -6.44 -1.06
C ILE A 178 17.94 -6.93 -2.50
N GLY A 179 16.90 -6.56 -3.24
CA GLY A 179 16.77 -6.85 -4.66
C GLY A 179 16.58 -8.34 -4.96
N THR A 180 15.65 -9.00 -4.26
CA THR A 180 15.35 -10.42 -4.49
C THR A 180 14.11 -10.62 -5.38
N ALA A 181 14.10 -11.74 -6.10
CA ALA A 181 13.05 -12.07 -7.06
C ALA A 181 11.86 -12.85 -6.46
N HIS A 182 12.07 -13.50 -5.33
CA HIS A 182 11.04 -14.35 -4.72
C HIS A 182 10.98 -14.16 -3.20
N ILE A 183 9.77 -14.11 -2.65
CA ILE A 183 9.55 -13.95 -1.19
C ILE A 183 10.26 -15.02 -0.35
N GLY A 184 10.44 -16.22 -0.90
CA GLY A 184 11.15 -17.32 -0.26
C GLY A 184 12.63 -17.04 0.00
N GLU A 185 13.22 -16.01 -0.61
CA GLU A 185 14.60 -15.60 -0.33
C GLU A 185 14.73 -14.79 0.96
N VAL A 186 13.63 -14.24 1.43
CA VAL A 186 13.57 -13.38 2.64
C VAL A 186 12.69 -13.96 3.75
N GLN A 187 11.89 -14.97 3.44
CA GLN A 187 10.95 -15.59 4.36
C GLN A 187 11.05 -17.10 4.31
N VAL A 188 11.17 -17.73 5.48
CA VAL A 188 11.07 -19.19 5.64
C VAL A 188 9.62 -19.63 5.49
N SER A 189 9.37 -20.63 4.64
CA SER A 189 8.03 -21.21 4.43
C SER A 189 8.12 -22.59 3.80
N LEU A 190 6.99 -23.26 3.69
CA LEU A 190 6.85 -24.51 2.96
C LEU A 190 6.55 -24.18 1.50
N TRP A 191 7.43 -24.64 0.61
CA TRP A 191 7.33 -24.43 -0.83
C TRP A 191 7.06 -25.78 -1.51
N ASP A 192 6.14 -25.78 -2.46
CA ASP A 192 5.87 -26.95 -3.29
C ASP A 192 7.06 -27.27 -4.21
N GLU A 193 7.09 -28.51 -4.74
CA GLU A 193 8.23 -28.97 -5.53
C GLU A 193 8.37 -28.23 -6.86
N ALA A 194 7.27 -27.79 -7.47
CA ALA A 194 7.32 -27.03 -8.72
C ALA A 194 7.99 -25.65 -8.50
N THR A 195 7.60 -24.95 -7.43
CA THR A 195 8.22 -23.68 -7.02
C THR A 195 9.71 -23.87 -6.73
N ARG A 196 10.09 -24.91 -5.97
CA ARG A 196 11.51 -25.21 -5.68
C ARG A 196 12.32 -25.45 -6.95
N LYS A 197 11.80 -26.23 -7.90
CA LYS A 197 12.46 -26.51 -9.18
C LYS A 197 12.63 -25.24 -10.01
N THR A 198 11.59 -24.43 -10.12
CA THR A 198 11.62 -23.16 -10.87
C THR A 198 12.64 -22.20 -10.28
N CYS A 199 12.64 -22.03 -8.97
CA CYS A 199 13.59 -21.16 -8.28
C CYS A 199 15.04 -21.66 -8.44
N ALA A 200 15.28 -22.97 -8.32
CA ALA A 200 16.62 -23.53 -8.48
C ALA A 200 17.19 -23.29 -9.88
N VAL A 201 16.39 -23.45 -10.92
CA VAL A 201 16.81 -23.17 -12.31
C VAL A 201 17.12 -21.68 -12.54
N SER A 202 16.43 -20.81 -11.80
CA SER A 202 16.62 -19.35 -11.88
C SER A 202 17.66 -18.81 -10.89
N TYR A 203 18.43 -19.67 -10.25
CA TYR A 203 19.40 -19.32 -9.20
C TYR A 203 18.78 -18.56 -8.01
N THR A 204 17.50 -18.73 -7.78
CA THR A 204 16.78 -18.14 -6.65
C THR A 204 16.85 -19.08 -5.44
N HIS A 205 17.44 -18.63 -4.33
CA HIS A 205 17.71 -19.44 -3.15
C HIS A 205 16.59 -19.31 -2.11
N LEU A 206 15.66 -20.26 -2.09
CA LEU A 206 14.60 -20.28 -1.10
C LEU A 206 15.13 -20.65 0.28
N ARG A 207 14.68 -19.91 1.29
CA ARG A 207 14.91 -20.25 2.71
C ARG A 207 13.98 -21.42 3.09
N ALA A 208 14.54 -22.45 3.66
CA ALA A 208 13.82 -23.64 4.14
C ALA A 208 13.59 -23.56 5.65
#